data_abf6d3c547d0ba765889e2481b4e15c6
#
_entry.id   abf6d3c547d0ba765889e2481b4e15c6
#
_cell.length_a   1.000
_cell.length_b   1.000
_cell.length_c   1.000
_cell.angle_alpha   90.00
_cell.angle_beta   90.00
_cell.angle_gamma   90.00
#
_symmetry.space_group_name_H-M   'P 1'
#
loop_
_entity.id
_entity.type
_entity.pdbx_description
1 polymer ?
#
loop_
_entity_poly.entity_id
_entity_poly.type
_entity_poly.pdbx_seq_one_letter_code
_entity_poly.pdbx_strand_id
1 'polypeptide(L)'
;MKQSYILSIDQGTTSSRAILFNKQGEVVHIAQQEFKQYFPKAGWVEHNPKEIWSSVLSVIAKSLSENRIKIEQIEAIGVTNQRETTVVWDKKTGEPIYNAIVWQSRQTAGICAQLQKDGYEQLFHDKTGLRIDAYFSGTKVKWILDNVEGAREKAEAGELLFGTIDTWIVWNLSGGDIHVTDYSNASRTLMYNIYDLCWDDELLDILTIPKSMLPEVKSSSEVYGKTKSRNSFGREIPIAGIAGDQHAALFGQACFEKGMVKNTYGTGCFMLMNTGEAPVKSESGLLTTI
;
A
#
# COMPACT_ATOMS: atom_id res chain seq x y z
N MET A 1 -11.08 -28.15 -20.93
CA MET A 1 -10.64 -26.75 -20.85
C MET A 1 -9.42 -26.72 -19.95
N LYS A 2 -8.38 -25.94 -20.29
CA LYS A 2 -7.18 -25.79 -19.45
C LYS A 2 -7.60 -25.07 -18.15
N GLN A 3 -7.28 -25.65 -17.01
CA GLN A 3 -7.59 -25.04 -15.69
C GLN A 3 -6.72 -23.82 -15.52
N SER A 4 -7.31 -22.68 -15.14
CA SER A 4 -6.62 -21.42 -14.93
C SER A 4 -7.05 -20.75 -13.62
N TYR A 5 -6.18 -19.88 -13.07
CA TYR A 5 -6.31 -19.32 -11.74
C TYR A 5 -5.97 -17.83 -11.73
N ILE A 6 -6.52 -17.13 -10.75
CA ILE A 6 -6.08 -15.80 -10.32
C ILE A 6 -5.26 -15.97 -9.05
N LEU A 7 -4.11 -15.32 -8.99
CA LEU A 7 -3.28 -15.26 -7.80
C LEU A 7 -3.53 -13.93 -7.08
N SER A 8 -4.02 -13.99 -5.86
CA SER A 8 -4.14 -12.82 -4.98
C SER A 8 -3.00 -12.84 -3.96
N ILE A 9 -2.30 -11.71 -3.84
CA ILE A 9 -1.27 -11.46 -2.83
C ILE A 9 -1.89 -10.57 -1.78
N ASP A 10 -1.96 -11.05 -0.54
CA ASP A 10 -2.42 -10.29 0.62
C ASP A 10 -1.22 -10.06 1.56
N GLN A 11 -0.69 -8.85 1.53
CA GLN A 11 0.43 -8.46 2.38
C GLN A 11 -0.09 -7.74 3.62
N GLY A 12 -0.32 -8.49 4.70
CA GLY A 12 -0.78 -7.99 5.99
C GLY A 12 0.32 -7.44 6.89
N THR A 13 -0.06 -6.97 8.08
CA THR A 13 0.89 -6.38 9.05
C THR A 13 1.90 -7.39 9.60
N THR A 14 1.50 -8.64 9.78
CA THR A 14 2.34 -9.67 10.42
C THR A 14 2.73 -10.81 9.50
N SER A 15 2.07 -10.94 8.35
CA SER A 15 2.29 -12.05 7.42
C SER A 15 1.91 -11.68 6.00
N SER A 16 2.52 -12.39 5.05
CA SER A 16 2.11 -12.37 3.64
C SER A 16 1.32 -13.64 3.31
N ARG A 17 0.32 -13.52 2.44
CA ARG A 17 -0.49 -14.63 1.94
C ARG A 17 -0.50 -14.64 0.42
N ALA A 18 -0.57 -15.83 -0.15
CA ALA A 18 -0.90 -16.06 -1.55
C ALA A 18 -2.16 -16.93 -1.60
N ILE A 19 -3.18 -16.46 -2.29
CA ILE A 19 -4.47 -17.14 -2.41
C ILE A 19 -4.74 -17.40 -3.88
N LEU A 20 -5.03 -18.65 -4.22
CA LEU A 20 -5.39 -19.05 -5.57
C LEU A 20 -6.90 -19.20 -5.69
N PHE A 21 -7.48 -18.50 -6.65
CA PHE A 21 -8.89 -18.58 -7.00
C PHE A 21 -9.07 -19.26 -8.36
N ASN A 22 -10.07 -20.12 -8.47
CA ASN A 22 -10.49 -20.69 -9.76
C ASN A 22 -11.43 -19.73 -10.51
N LYS A 23 -11.90 -20.14 -11.70
CA LYS A 23 -12.83 -19.35 -12.52
C LYS A 23 -14.21 -19.13 -11.90
N GLN A 24 -14.59 -19.92 -10.91
CA GLN A 24 -15.83 -19.79 -10.15
C GLN A 24 -15.70 -18.82 -8.96
N GLY A 25 -14.48 -18.30 -8.72
CA GLY A 25 -14.18 -17.45 -7.55
C GLY A 25 -13.99 -18.25 -6.26
N GLU A 26 -13.87 -19.58 -6.36
CA GLU A 26 -13.63 -20.43 -5.19
C GLU A 26 -12.14 -20.44 -4.82
N VAL A 27 -11.86 -20.41 -3.52
CA VAL A 27 -10.51 -20.55 -2.99
C VAL A 27 -10.01 -21.98 -3.20
N VAL A 28 -8.93 -22.13 -3.96
CA VAL A 28 -8.27 -23.40 -4.22
C VAL A 28 -7.18 -23.68 -3.21
N HIS A 29 -6.42 -22.65 -2.84
CA HIS A 29 -5.32 -22.78 -1.90
C HIS A 29 -4.98 -21.45 -1.24
N ILE A 30 -4.46 -21.55 -0.01
CA ILE A 30 -3.91 -20.43 0.76
C ILE A 30 -2.55 -20.84 1.31
N ALA A 31 -1.51 -20.10 0.95
CA ALA A 31 -0.22 -20.17 1.61
C ALA A 31 0.01 -18.90 2.43
N GLN A 32 0.56 -19.03 3.62
CA GLN A 32 0.85 -17.91 4.52
C GLN A 32 2.24 -18.07 5.11
N GLN A 33 2.93 -16.94 5.32
CA GLN A 33 4.22 -16.86 6.00
C GLN A 33 4.30 -15.57 6.80
N GLU A 34 4.65 -15.68 8.07
CA GLU A 34 4.98 -14.56 8.94
C GLU A 34 6.36 -14.00 8.60
N PHE A 35 6.58 -12.72 8.94
CA PHE A 35 7.86 -12.04 8.85
C PHE A 35 8.12 -11.23 10.13
N LYS A 36 9.39 -10.88 10.34
CA LYS A 36 9.84 -10.25 11.58
C LYS A 36 9.32 -8.81 11.72
N GLN A 37 8.88 -8.49 12.93
CA GLN A 37 8.52 -7.15 13.37
C GLN A 37 9.72 -6.54 14.10
N TYR A 38 10.00 -5.25 13.87
CA TYR A 38 11.09 -4.53 14.51
C TYR A 38 10.53 -3.41 15.37
N PHE A 39 11.05 -3.29 16.60
CA PHE A 39 10.63 -2.29 17.59
C PHE A 39 11.87 -1.52 18.08
N PRO A 40 12.46 -0.60 17.28
CA PRO A 40 13.75 0.05 17.61
C PRO A 40 13.68 0.90 18.89
N LYS A 41 12.51 1.52 19.15
CA LYS A 41 12.24 2.34 20.34
C LYS A 41 10.79 2.14 20.78
N ALA A 42 10.46 2.55 22.00
CA ALA A 42 9.07 2.52 22.47
C ALA A 42 8.13 3.26 21.52
N GLY A 43 7.07 2.58 21.10
CA GLY A 43 6.08 3.09 20.14
C GLY A 43 6.52 3.12 18.67
N TRP A 44 7.75 2.70 18.35
CA TRP A 44 8.21 2.56 16.96
C TRP A 44 7.96 1.15 16.46
N VAL A 45 7.42 1.04 15.26
CA VAL A 45 7.18 -0.25 14.59
C VAL A 45 7.68 -0.15 13.17
N GLU A 46 8.56 -1.08 12.80
CA GLU A 46 9.20 -1.10 11.50
C GLU A 46 9.20 -2.52 10.91
N HIS A 47 9.21 -2.61 9.59
CA HIS A 47 9.43 -3.85 8.85
C HIS A 47 10.63 -3.71 7.92
N ASN A 48 11.33 -4.81 7.66
CA ASN A 48 12.32 -4.84 6.60
C ASN A 48 11.61 -5.07 5.25
N PRO A 49 11.67 -4.12 4.28
CA PRO A 49 10.99 -4.28 3.00
C PRO A 49 11.46 -5.50 2.19
N LYS A 50 12.72 -5.90 2.35
CA LYS A 50 13.26 -7.10 1.68
C LYS A 50 12.71 -8.39 2.28
N GLU A 51 12.47 -8.44 3.60
CA GLU A 51 11.82 -9.59 4.25
C GLU A 51 10.36 -9.70 3.81
N ILE A 52 9.65 -8.57 3.68
CA ILE A 52 8.30 -8.54 3.10
C ILE A 52 8.33 -9.15 1.69
N TRP A 53 9.21 -8.66 0.81
CA TRP A 53 9.34 -9.17 -0.54
C TRP A 53 9.68 -10.67 -0.59
N SER A 54 10.64 -11.09 0.22
CA SER A 54 11.03 -12.51 0.32
C SER A 54 9.85 -13.39 0.77
N SER A 55 9.05 -12.93 1.75
CA SER A 55 7.87 -13.66 2.20
C SER A 55 6.80 -13.78 1.11
N VAL A 56 6.60 -12.73 0.30
CA VAL A 56 5.69 -12.75 -0.86
C VAL A 56 6.13 -13.80 -1.88
N LEU A 57 7.41 -13.82 -2.26
CA LEU A 57 7.94 -14.84 -3.17
C LEU A 57 7.77 -16.26 -2.60
N SER A 58 8.04 -16.43 -1.32
CA SER A 58 7.91 -17.72 -0.64
C SER A 58 6.49 -18.26 -0.67
N VAL A 59 5.48 -17.43 -0.35
CA VAL A 59 4.07 -17.88 -0.35
C VAL A 59 3.55 -18.15 -1.76
N ILE A 60 4.02 -17.43 -2.78
CA ILE A 60 3.70 -17.70 -4.18
C ILE A 60 4.27 -19.07 -4.58
N ALA A 61 5.56 -19.30 -4.33
CA ALA A 61 6.24 -20.56 -4.64
C ALA A 61 5.54 -21.74 -3.96
N LYS A 62 5.21 -21.59 -2.67
CA LYS A 62 4.51 -22.60 -1.88
C LYS A 62 3.13 -22.91 -2.46
N SER A 63 2.33 -21.88 -2.79
CA SER A 63 1.00 -22.06 -3.39
C SER A 63 1.03 -22.83 -4.69
N LEU A 64 2.02 -22.58 -5.56
CA LEU A 64 2.17 -23.28 -6.83
C LEU A 64 2.62 -24.73 -6.63
N SER A 65 3.63 -24.95 -5.80
CA SER A 65 4.26 -26.27 -5.62
C SER A 65 3.34 -27.27 -4.92
N GLU A 66 2.67 -26.88 -3.83
CA GLU A 66 1.79 -27.75 -3.06
C GLU A 66 0.57 -28.22 -3.86
N ASN A 67 0.12 -27.45 -4.84
CA ASN A 67 -1.00 -27.79 -5.70
C ASN A 67 -0.61 -28.30 -7.07
N ARG A 68 0.68 -28.43 -7.34
CA ARG A 68 1.20 -28.84 -8.67
C ARG A 68 0.67 -27.93 -9.80
N ILE A 69 0.40 -26.65 -9.48
CA ILE A 69 -0.08 -25.66 -10.44
C ILE A 69 1.13 -25.08 -11.15
N LYS A 70 1.08 -25.10 -12.47
CA LYS A 70 2.11 -24.51 -13.32
C LYS A 70 1.87 -23.00 -13.43
N ILE A 71 2.95 -22.24 -13.52
CA ILE A 71 2.87 -20.78 -13.64
C ILE A 71 2.07 -20.32 -14.86
N GLU A 72 2.04 -21.14 -15.94
CA GLU A 72 1.26 -20.90 -17.15
C GLU A 72 -0.25 -20.96 -16.94
N GLN A 73 -0.70 -21.40 -15.77
CA GLN A 73 -2.11 -21.46 -15.40
C GLN A 73 -2.56 -20.21 -14.62
N ILE A 74 -1.62 -19.31 -14.25
CA ILE A 74 -1.95 -18.05 -13.61
C ILE A 74 -2.26 -17.01 -14.69
N GLU A 75 -3.49 -16.50 -14.72
CA GLU A 75 -3.93 -15.54 -15.73
C GLU A 75 -3.67 -14.09 -15.33
N ALA A 76 -3.77 -13.78 -14.04
CA ALA A 76 -3.48 -12.44 -13.49
C ALA A 76 -3.10 -12.50 -12.02
N ILE A 77 -2.48 -11.40 -11.55
CA ILE A 77 -2.16 -11.15 -10.15
C ILE A 77 -2.94 -9.94 -9.65
N GLY A 78 -3.58 -10.07 -8.47
CA GLY A 78 -4.10 -8.97 -7.67
C GLY A 78 -3.27 -8.79 -6.39
N VAL A 79 -3.11 -7.55 -5.95
CA VAL A 79 -2.35 -7.18 -4.74
C VAL A 79 -3.26 -6.44 -3.78
N THR A 80 -3.31 -6.88 -2.54
CA THR A 80 -3.86 -6.12 -1.42
C THR A 80 -2.81 -6.03 -0.31
N ASN A 81 -2.88 -4.97 0.50
CA ASN A 81 -1.78 -4.65 1.42
C ASN A 81 -2.27 -3.97 2.69
N GLN A 82 -1.49 -4.11 3.76
CA GLN A 82 -1.53 -3.20 4.90
C GLN A 82 -1.30 -1.77 4.39
N ARG A 83 -2.28 -0.88 4.60
CA ARG A 83 -2.20 0.51 4.11
C ARG A 83 -1.20 1.34 4.91
N GLU A 84 -0.90 2.54 4.45
CA GLU A 84 -0.11 3.59 5.10
C GLU A 84 1.34 3.22 5.45
N THR A 85 1.69 1.95 5.50
CA THR A 85 3.07 1.51 5.73
C THR A 85 3.96 1.98 4.59
N THR A 86 5.01 2.72 4.95
CA THR A 86 5.78 3.58 4.04
C THR A 86 7.15 2.99 3.74
N VAL A 87 7.47 2.87 2.45
CA VAL A 87 8.80 2.47 1.96
C VAL A 87 9.38 3.61 1.11
N VAL A 88 10.67 3.90 1.29
CA VAL A 88 11.45 4.78 0.42
C VAL A 88 12.67 4.00 -0.06
N TRP A 89 12.93 4.02 -1.37
CA TRP A 89 14.04 3.28 -1.96
C TRP A 89 14.74 4.06 -3.07
N ASP A 90 15.98 3.70 -3.31
CA ASP A 90 16.79 4.23 -4.42
C ASP A 90 16.26 3.70 -5.75
N LYS A 91 15.92 4.61 -6.65
CA LYS A 91 15.29 4.31 -7.95
C LYS A 91 16.18 3.44 -8.85
N LYS A 92 17.49 3.62 -8.78
CA LYS A 92 18.46 2.95 -9.64
C LYS A 92 18.77 1.53 -9.16
N THR A 93 18.93 1.37 -7.85
CA THR A 93 19.35 0.11 -7.25
C THR A 93 18.18 -0.75 -6.78
N GLY A 94 17.02 -0.15 -6.53
CA GLY A 94 15.87 -0.78 -5.88
C GLY A 94 16.08 -1.04 -4.39
N GLU A 95 17.16 -0.49 -3.78
CA GLU A 95 17.48 -0.72 -2.37
C GLU A 95 16.69 0.24 -1.46
N PRO A 96 15.94 -0.28 -0.48
CA PRO A 96 15.34 0.56 0.56
C PRO A 96 16.41 1.33 1.33
N ILE A 97 16.20 2.65 1.52
CA ILE A 97 17.15 3.50 2.27
C ILE A 97 16.91 3.45 3.78
N TYR A 98 15.76 2.95 4.20
CA TYR A 98 15.35 2.75 5.58
C TYR A 98 14.36 1.59 5.69
N ASN A 99 14.13 1.06 6.90
CA ASN A 99 13.04 0.13 7.14
C ASN A 99 11.68 0.75 6.78
N ALA A 100 10.72 -0.07 6.40
CA ALA A 100 9.35 0.38 6.22
C ALA A 100 8.77 0.85 7.56
N ILE A 101 8.31 2.10 7.63
CA ILE A 101 7.65 2.62 8.84
C ILE A 101 6.19 2.19 8.80
N VAL A 102 5.81 1.35 9.78
CA VAL A 102 4.49 0.70 9.83
C VAL A 102 3.40 1.69 10.23
N TRP A 103 2.17 1.45 9.79
CA TRP A 103 0.99 2.25 10.12
C TRP A 103 0.76 2.41 11.63
N GLN A 104 1.17 1.45 12.45
CA GLN A 104 1.09 1.49 13.91
C GLN A 104 2.16 2.37 14.59
N SER A 105 3.22 2.73 13.85
CA SER A 105 4.37 3.44 14.42
C SER A 105 4.00 4.85 14.85
N ARG A 106 4.42 5.23 16.07
CA ARG A 106 4.28 6.59 16.60
C ARG A 106 5.53 7.46 16.36
N GLN A 107 6.45 6.97 15.54
CA GLN A 107 7.76 7.59 15.24
C GLN A 107 7.65 9.04 14.77
N THR A 108 6.56 9.38 14.06
CA THR A 108 6.33 10.72 13.50
C THR A 108 5.39 11.61 14.33
N ALA A 109 5.06 11.20 15.56
CA ALA A 109 4.12 11.95 16.40
C ALA A 109 4.56 13.39 16.66
N GLY A 110 5.87 13.65 16.75
CA GLY A 110 6.42 15.01 16.90
C GLY A 110 6.17 15.89 15.68
N ILE A 111 6.29 15.33 14.46
CA ILE A 111 5.97 16.03 13.21
C ILE A 111 4.47 16.38 13.18
N CYS A 112 3.61 15.42 13.55
CA CYS A 112 2.17 15.64 13.60
C CYS A 112 1.81 16.77 14.57
N ALA A 113 2.37 16.77 15.77
CA ALA A 113 2.13 17.81 16.78
C ALA A 113 2.58 19.19 16.28
N GLN A 114 3.71 19.27 15.56
CA GLN A 114 4.18 20.52 14.99
C GLN A 114 3.22 21.04 13.88
N LEU A 115 2.83 20.19 12.95
CA LEU A 115 1.88 20.55 11.88
C LEU A 115 0.53 21.03 12.45
N GLN A 116 0.03 20.39 13.50
CA GLN A 116 -1.19 20.80 14.20
C GLN A 116 -1.02 22.16 14.88
N LYS A 117 0.11 22.39 15.55
CA LYS A 117 0.45 23.68 16.19
C LYS A 117 0.56 24.81 15.17
N ASP A 118 1.06 24.52 13.99
CA ASP A 118 1.20 25.47 12.87
C ASP A 118 -0.16 25.74 12.16
N GLY A 119 -1.24 25.07 12.60
CA GLY A 119 -2.62 25.34 12.15
C GLY A 119 -3.05 24.59 10.90
N TYR A 120 -2.31 23.58 10.46
CA TYR A 120 -2.61 22.87 9.19
C TYR A 120 -3.70 21.81 9.29
N GLU A 121 -4.23 21.47 10.48
CA GLU A 121 -5.19 20.37 10.68
C GLU A 121 -6.41 20.49 9.74
N GLN A 122 -7.01 21.70 9.63
CA GLN A 122 -8.19 21.92 8.82
C GLN A 122 -7.88 21.78 7.32
N LEU A 123 -6.74 22.30 6.86
CA LEU A 123 -6.31 22.21 5.47
C LEU A 123 -6.14 20.75 5.02
N PHE A 124 -5.41 19.94 5.83
CA PHE A 124 -5.24 18.52 5.55
C PHE A 124 -6.58 17.79 5.55
N HIS A 125 -7.43 18.04 6.54
CA HIS A 125 -8.74 17.42 6.62
C HIS A 125 -9.61 17.75 5.41
N ASP A 126 -9.67 19.01 5.00
CA ASP A 126 -10.52 19.45 3.87
C ASP A 126 -10.08 18.83 2.53
N LYS A 127 -8.78 18.61 2.32
CA LYS A 127 -8.26 18.06 1.06
C LYS A 127 -8.21 16.54 1.05
N THR A 128 -7.90 15.91 2.18
CA THR A 128 -7.63 14.47 2.24
C THR A 128 -8.73 13.64 2.90
N GLY A 129 -9.67 14.28 3.62
CA GLY A 129 -10.63 13.59 4.49
C GLY A 129 -10.01 12.97 5.75
N LEU A 130 -8.71 13.21 6.00
CA LEU A 130 -7.95 12.62 7.10
C LEU A 130 -7.61 13.68 8.16
N ARG A 131 -7.22 13.22 9.34
CA ARG A 131 -6.61 14.05 10.38
C ARG A 131 -5.10 13.94 10.32
N ILE A 132 -4.37 14.94 10.81
CA ILE A 132 -2.91 14.84 10.96
C ILE A 132 -2.59 13.84 12.06
N ASP A 133 -2.13 12.65 11.69
CA ASP A 133 -1.70 11.60 12.61
C ASP A 133 -0.53 10.80 12.04
N ALA A 134 0.30 10.25 12.94
CA ALA A 134 1.44 9.38 12.60
C ALA A 134 1.02 8.08 11.89
N TYR A 135 -0.26 7.77 11.88
CA TYR A 135 -0.86 6.65 11.16
C TYR A 135 -0.59 6.72 9.64
N PHE A 136 -0.67 7.90 9.05
CA PHE A 136 -0.63 8.12 7.59
C PHE A 136 0.79 8.27 7.04
N SER A 137 0.95 8.07 5.72
CA SER A 137 2.27 7.93 5.09
C SER A 137 3.08 9.22 5.01
N GLY A 138 2.45 10.39 4.76
CA GLY A 138 3.16 11.63 4.46
C GLY A 138 4.16 12.05 5.53
N THR A 139 3.77 11.97 6.81
CA THR A 139 4.68 12.30 7.92
C THR A 139 5.83 11.29 8.05
N LYS A 140 5.64 10.03 7.60
CA LYS A 140 6.69 9.00 7.60
C LYS A 140 7.72 9.25 6.49
N VAL A 141 7.25 9.64 5.29
CA VAL A 141 8.14 10.06 4.21
C VAL A 141 8.98 11.25 4.67
N LYS A 142 8.33 12.31 5.20
CA LYS A 142 9.03 13.47 5.75
C LYS A 142 10.09 13.06 6.78
N TRP A 143 9.73 12.17 7.72
CA TRP A 143 10.66 11.71 8.75
C TRP A 143 11.87 11.00 8.13
N ILE A 144 11.69 10.13 7.15
CA ILE A 144 12.80 9.43 6.47
C ILE A 144 13.72 10.45 5.80
N LEU A 145 13.15 11.42 5.05
CA LEU A 145 13.94 12.43 4.36
C LEU A 145 14.73 13.35 5.32
N ASP A 146 14.18 13.61 6.50
CA ASP A 146 14.81 14.50 7.49
C ASP A 146 15.83 13.79 8.40
N ASN A 147 15.79 12.44 8.52
CA ASN A 147 16.59 11.70 9.49
C ASN A 147 17.56 10.68 8.89
N VAL A 148 17.40 10.31 7.60
CA VAL A 148 18.35 9.42 6.92
C VAL A 148 19.35 10.26 6.17
N GLU A 149 20.64 10.05 6.43
CA GLU A 149 21.73 10.83 5.84
C GLU A 149 21.70 10.78 4.30
N GLY A 150 21.75 11.95 3.65
CA GLY A 150 21.72 12.11 2.21
C GLY A 150 20.36 11.82 1.54
N ALA A 151 19.31 11.49 2.33
CA ALA A 151 18.01 11.15 1.75
C ALA A 151 17.33 12.37 1.12
N ARG A 152 17.42 13.53 1.76
CA ARG A 152 16.82 14.78 1.27
C ARG A 152 17.40 15.18 -0.08
N GLU A 153 18.71 15.24 -0.17
CA GLU A 153 19.44 15.60 -1.39
C GLU A 153 19.15 14.64 -2.56
N LYS A 154 19.10 13.33 -2.27
CA LYS A 154 18.74 12.32 -3.27
C LYS A 154 17.28 12.44 -3.73
N ALA A 155 16.37 12.74 -2.80
CA ALA A 155 14.96 12.94 -3.15
C ALA A 155 14.78 14.15 -4.08
N GLU A 156 15.42 15.28 -3.76
CA GLU A 156 15.40 16.50 -4.57
C GLU A 156 16.06 16.29 -5.95
N ALA A 157 17.09 15.44 -6.03
CA ALA A 157 17.70 15.02 -7.28
C ALA A 157 16.84 14.02 -8.09
N GLY A 158 15.68 13.55 -7.57
CA GLY A 158 14.80 12.58 -8.23
C GLY A 158 15.35 11.15 -8.25
N GLU A 159 16.26 10.84 -7.33
CA GLU A 159 16.90 9.52 -7.21
C GLU A 159 16.16 8.55 -6.30
N LEU A 160 15.21 9.03 -5.52
CA LEU A 160 14.42 8.20 -4.61
C LEU A 160 12.97 8.06 -5.09
N LEU A 161 12.39 6.92 -4.75
CA LEU A 161 10.96 6.63 -4.92
C LEU A 161 10.31 6.34 -3.57
N PHE A 162 9.05 6.70 -3.48
CA PHE A 162 8.17 6.37 -2.36
C PHE A 162 7.08 5.40 -2.83
N GLY A 163 6.63 4.55 -1.94
CA GLY A 163 5.41 3.77 -2.09
C GLY A 163 4.88 3.24 -0.78
N THR A 164 3.60 2.94 -0.77
CA THR A 164 2.99 2.02 0.17
C THR A 164 3.34 0.59 -0.24
N ILE A 165 2.94 -0.40 0.54
CA ILE A 165 3.41 -1.79 0.32
C ILE A 165 2.93 -2.38 -1.00
N ASP A 166 1.76 -1.99 -1.51
CA ASP A 166 1.30 -2.32 -2.87
C ASP A 166 2.30 -1.88 -3.94
N THR A 167 2.70 -0.61 -3.89
CA THR A 167 3.69 -0.05 -4.83
C THR A 167 5.02 -0.81 -4.74
N TRP A 168 5.49 -1.10 -3.52
CA TRP A 168 6.73 -1.86 -3.30
C TRP A 168 6.66 -3.27 -3.90
N ILE A 169 5.53 -3.97 -3.74
CA ILE A 169 5.33 -5.31 -4.31
C ILE A 169 5.27 -5.24 -5.84
N VAL A 170 4.49 -4.32 -6.39
CA VAL A 170 4.36 -4.15 -7.85
C VAL A 170 5.68 -3.76 -8.49
N TRP A 171 6.43 -2.84 -7.86
CA TRP A 171 7.79 -2.48 -8.28
C TRP A 171 8.70 -3.72 -8.37
N ASN A 172 8.72 -4.54 -7.34
CA ASN A 172 9.55 -5.75 -7.32
C ASN A 172 9.05 -6.82 -8.31
N LEU A 173 7.74 -7.05 -8.42
CA LEU A 173 7.17 -7.99 -9.40
C LEU A 173 7.51 -7.60 -10.83
N SER A 174 7.48 -6.31 -11.15
CA SER A 174 7.79 -5.77 -12.48
C SER A 174 9.29 -5.60 -12.74
N GLY A 175 10.14 -5.85 -11.75
CA GLY A 175 11.59 -5.67 -11.87
C GLY A 175 12.01 -4.20 -12.02
N GLY A 176 11.24 -3.27 -11.48
CA GLY A 176 11.50 -1.85 -11.47
C GLY A 176 10.85 -1.07 -12.62
N ASP A 177 9.99 -1.69 -13.40
CA ASP A 177 9.37 -1.04 -14.57
C ASP A 177 8.06 -0.30 -14.22
N ILE A 178 7.38 -0.66 -13.13
CA ILE A 178 6.04 -0.15 -12.78
C ILE A 178 6.09 0.50 -11.40
N HIS A 179 5.86 1.81 -11.35
CA HIS A 179 5.78 2.61 -10.13
C HIS A 179 4.38 3.20 -10.01
N VAL A 180 3.43 2.42 -9.49
CA VAL A 180 2.01 2.78 -9.38
C VAL A 180 1.47 2.45 -7.99
N THR A 181 0.40 3.12 -7.63
CA THR A 181 -0.51 2.81 -6.52
C THR A 181 -1.95 2.96 -6.99
N ASP A 182 -2.92 2.60 -6.16
CA ASP A 182 -4.34 2.84 -6.46
C ASP A 182 -4.94 3.97 -5.61
N TYR A 183 -6.15 4.41 -5.96
CA TYR A 183 -6.87 5.45 -5.22
C TYR A 183 -7.04 5.10 -3.74
N SER A 184 -7.34 3.84 -3.42
CA SER A 184 -7.60 3.43 -2.04
C SER A 184 -6.36 3.51 -1.15
N ASN A 185 -5.15 3.29 -1.68
CA ASN A 185 -3.89 3.49 -0.98
C ASN A 185 -3.46 4.97 -1.00
N ALA A 186 -3.55 5.65 -2.15
CA ALA A 186 -3.18 7.06 -2.27
C ALA A 186 -3.97 7.94 -1.30
N SER A 187 -5.27 7.71 -1.14
CA SER A 187 -6.13 8.47 -0.22
C SER A 187 -5.76 8.30 1.26
N ARG A 188 -4.84 7.39 1.60
CA ARG A 188 -4.37 7.16 2.97
C ARG A 188 -3.00 7.76 3.28
N THR A 189 -2.53 8.67 2.44
CA THR A 189 -1.13 9.15 2.53
C THR A 189 -0.97 10.51 3.20
N LEU A 190 -2.01 11.30 3.41
CA LEU A 190 -1.96 12.74 3.76
C LEU A 190 -1.34 13.62 2.65
N MET A 191 -1.19 13.10 1.44
CA MET A 191 -0.60 13.80 0.30
C MET A 191 -1.53 13.88 -0.90
N TYR A 192 -2.64 13.12 -0.85
CA TYR A 192 -3.56 12.95 -1.97
C TYR A 192 -4.87 13.72 -1.73
N ASN A 193 -5.23 14.58 -2.67
CA ASN A 193 -6.50 15.30 -2.66
C ASN A 193 -7.61 14.38 -3.18
N ILE A 194 -8.55 14.03 -2.31
CA ILE A 194 -9.63 13.08 -2.63
C ILE A 194 -10.76 13.70 -3.47
N TYR A 195 -10.77 15.01 -3.65
CA TYR A 195 -11.73 15.73 -4.48
C TYR A 195 -11.21 15.94 -5.90
N ASP A 196 -9.94 16.35 -6.03
CA ASP A 196 -9.29 16.62 -7.31
C ASP A 196 -8.63 15.36 -7.91
N LEU A 197 -8.56 14.26 -7.14
CA LEU A 197 -7.97 12.97 -7.51
C LEU A 197 -6.51 13.11 -7.99
N CYS A 198 -5.72 13.87 -7.25
CA CYS A 198 -4.30 14.09 -7.56
C CYS A 198 -3.44 14.22 -6.31
N TRP A 199 -2.13 14.03 -6.47
CA TRP A 199 -1.16 14.45 -5.46
C TRP A 199 -1.23 15.98 -5.32
N ASP A 200 -1.46 16.46 -4.09
CA ASP A 200 -1.72 17.88 -3.81
C ASP A 200 -0.40 18.62 -3.56
N ASP A 201 -0.08 19.57 -4.44
CA ASP A 201 1.19 20.29 -4.39
C ASP A 201 1.36 21.10 -3.09
N GLU A 202 0.27 21.71 -2.54
CA GLU A 202 0.35 22.45 -1.28
C GLU A 202 0.65 21.53 -0.08
N LEU A 203 0.03 20.34 -0.03
CA LEU A 203 0.33 19.36 1.02
C LEU A 203 1.76 18.82 0.90
N LEU A 204 2.25 18.62 -0.32
CA LEU A 204 3.62 18.20 -0.59
C LEU A 204 4.64 19.26 -0.15
N ASP A 205 4.37 20.54 -0.43
CA ASP A 205 5.21 21.67 -0.03
C ASP A 205 5.30 21.77 1.51
N ILE A 206 4.17 21.67 2.21
CA ILE A 206 4.13 21.69 3.70
C ILE A 206 4.93 20.50 4.26
N LEU A 207 4.78 19.32 3.68
CA LEU A 207 5.52 18.13 4.09
C LEU A 207 6.97 18.11 3.56
N THR A 208 7.33 19.04 2.67
CA THR A 208 8.64 19.10 2.01
C THR A 208 9.00 17.80 1.28
N ILE A 209 8.03 17.24 0.52
CA ILE A 209 8.19 15.97 -0.21
C ILE A 209 8.24 16.27 -1.72
N PRO A 210 9.33 15.92 -2.41
CA PRO A 210 9.43 16.09 -3.86
C PRO A 210 8.41 15.22 -4.59
N LYS A 211 7.61 15.83 -5.49
CA LYS A 211 6.58 15.13 -6.28
C LYS A 211 7.15 14.02 -7.17
N SER A 212 8.43 14.12 -7.56
CA SER A 212 9.15 13.13 -8.35
C SER A 212 9.29 11.75 -7.68
N MET A 213 9.09 11.69 -6.35
CA MET A 213 9.14 10.44 -5.60
C MET A 213 7.84 9.63 -5.67
N LEU A 214 6.73 10.25 -6.10
CA LEU A 214 5.40 9.70 -5.91
C LEU A 214 5.00 8.77 -7.07
N PRO A 215 4.30 7.65 -6.78
CA PRO A 215 3.82 6.75 -7.82
C PRO A 215 2.66 7.37 -8.63
N GLU A 216 2.47 6.88 -9.86
CA GLU A 216 1.26 7.16 -10.61
C GLU A 216 0.06 6.52 -9.92
N VAL A 217 -1.04 7.26 -9.76
CA VAL A 217 -2.28 6.77 -9.16
C VAL A 217 -3.20 6.22 -10.25
N LYS A 218 -3.63 4.98 -10.09
CA LYS A 218 -4.44 4.24 -11.05
C LYS A 218 -5.76 3.75 -10.44
N SER A 219 -6.66 3.27 -11.28
CA SER A 219 -7.85 2.55 -10.81
C SER A 219 -7.45 1.28 -10.05
N SER A 220 -8.24 0.86 -9.06
CA SER A 220 -8.00 -0.40 -8.34
C SER A 220 -8.15 -1.65 -9.23
N SER A 221 -8.78 -1.51 -10.40
CA SER A 221 -9.03 -2.58 -11.37
C SER A 221 -8.64 -2.15 -12.79
N GLU A 222 -7.37 -2.32 -13.14
CA GLU A 222 -6.85 -2.16 -14.50
C GLU A 222 -5.57 -2.98 -14.67
N VAL A 223 -5.13 -3.20 -15.91
CA VAL A 223 -3.85 -3.86 -16.16
C VAL A 223 -2.73 -2.83 -16.08
N TYR A 224 -2.00 -2.83 -14.98
CA TYR A 224 -0.89 -1.88 -14.74
C TYR A 224 0.37 -2.21 -15.56
N GLY A 225 0.50 -3.46 -15.96
CA GLY A 225 1.60 -4.02 -16.71
C GLY A 225 1.78 -5.50 -16.38
N LYS A 226 3.02 -6.01 -16.54
CA LYS A 226 3.31 -7.42 -16.31
C LYS A 226 4.50 -7.61 -15.38
N THR A 227 4.53 -8.76 -14.72
CA THR A 227 5.70 -9.20 -13.97
C THR A 227 6.89 -9.48 -14.90
N LYS A 228 8.12 -9.35 -14.40
CA LYS A 228 9.30 -9.84 -15.12
C LYS A 228 9.49 -11.34 -14.88
N SER A 229 9.83 -12.07 -15.93
CA SER A 229 10.01 -13.54 -15.87
C SER A 229 10.94 -14.00 -14.74
N ARG A 230 12.03 -13.26 -14.49
CA ARG A 230 12.98 -13.55 -13.41
C ARG A 230 12.37 -13.41 -12.00
N ASN A 231 11.31 -12.59 -11.85
CA ASN A 231 10.67 -12.29 -10.57
C ASN A 231 9.32 -13.01 -10.40
N SER A 232 8.92 -13.80 -11.41
CA SER A 232 7.62 -14.48 -11.46
C SER A 232 7.70 -15.90 -12.02
N PHE A 233 8.74 -16.61 -11.60
CA PHE A 233 8.88 -18.04 -11.88
C PHE A 233 8.90 -18.42 -13.37
N GLY A 234 9.43 -17.52 -14.22
CA GLY A 234 9.70 -17.81 -15.64
C GLY A 234 8.62 -17.35 -16.61
N ARG A 235 7.58 -16.63 -16.16
CA ARG A 235 6.52 -16.09 -17.04
C ARG A 235 6.20 -14.63 -16.72
N GLU A 236 5.84 -13.86 -17.74
CA GLU A 236 5.21 -12.55 -17.57
C GLU A 236 3.70 -12.72 -17.32
N ILE A 237 3.24 -12.22 -16.18
CA ILE A 237 1.84 -12.32 -15.75
C ILE A 237 1.28 -10.90 -15.58
N PRO A 238 0.08 -10.60 -16.10
CA PRO A 238 -0.57 -9.31 -15.87
C PRO A 238 -0.78 -9.03 -14.39
N ILE A 239 -0.43 -7.82 -13.92
CA ILE A 239 -0.80 -7.30 -12.61
C ILE A 239 -2.04 -6.44 -12.86
N ALA A 240 -3.21 -6.87 -12.35
CA ALA A 240 -4.50 -6.36 -12.80
C ALA A 240 -5.44 -5.91 -11.67
N GLY A 241 -4.98 -5.88 -10.43
CA GLY A 241 -5.74 -5.39 -9.28
C GLY A 241 -4.81 -4.90 -8.18
N ILE A 242 -5.09 -3.73 -7.65
CA ILE A 242 -4.46 -3.17 -6.44
C ILE A 242 -5.56 -2.56 -5.58
N ALA A 243 -5.62 -2.92 -4.30
CA ALA A 243 -6.50 -2.25 -3.35
C ALA A 243 -5.94 -2.36 -1.93
N GLY A 244 -6.09 -1.31 -1.13
CA GLY A 244 -5.80 -1.40 0.30
C GLY A 244 -6.69 -2.46 0.99
N ASP A 245 -6.15 -3.15 1.99
CA ASP A 245 -6.77 -4.33 2.63
C ASP A 245 -8.22 -4.10 3.07
N GLN A 246 -8.50 -2.94 3.63
CA GLN A 246 -9.83 -2.63 4.14
C GLN A 246 -10.83 -2.31 3.01
N HIS A 247 -10.36 -1.73 1.90
CA HIS A 247 -11.17 -1.47 0.70
C HIS A 247 -11.41 -2.77 -0.06
N ALA A 248 -10.38 -3.61 -0.21
CA ALA A 248 -10.52 -4.95 -0.76
C ALA A 248 -11.52 -5.79 0.04
N ALA A 249 -11.50 -5.69 1.38
CA ALA A 249 -12.48 -6.37 2.24
C ALA A 249 -13.91 -5.82 2.07
N LEU A 250 -14.08 -4.50 1.92
CA LEU A 250 -15.38 -3.88 1.66
C LEU A 250 -15.98 -4.40 0.34
N PHE A 251 -15.18 -4.42 -0.71
CA PHE A 251 -15.55 -4.97 -2.02
C PHE A 251 -15.83 -6.48 -1.93
N GLY A 252 -14.95 -7.25 -1.29
CA GLY A 252 -15.08 -8.70 -1.14
C GLY A 252 -16.29 -9.14 -0.30
N GLN A 253 -16.79 -8.28 0.60
CA GLN A 253 -18.05 -8.47 1.32
C GLN A 253 -19.27 -7.98 0.53
N ALA A 254 -19.11 -7.67 -0.76
CA ALA A 254 -20.17 -7.19 -1.65
C ALA A 254 -20.90 -5.92 -1.14
N CYS A 255 -20.20 -5.04 -0.42
CA CYS A 255 -20.74 -3.77 0.04
C CYS A 255 -20.78 -2.74 -1.10
N PHE A 256 -21.57 -3.00 -2.14
CA PHE A 256 -21.59 -2.20 -3.37
C PHE A 256 -22.56 -1.02 -3.32
N GLU A 257 -23.52 -1.04 -2.39
CA GLU A 257 -24.54 0.01 -2.30
C GLU A 257 -24.24 0.98 -1.17
N LYS A 258 -24.63 2.23 -1.35
CA LYS A 258 -24.53 3.28 -0.33
C LYS A 258 -25.21 2.83 0.97
N GLY A 259 -24.49 2.98 2.09
CA GLY A 259 -24.95 2.59 3.42
C GLY A 259 -24.55 1.17 3.83
N MET A 260 -24.04 0.35 2.91
CA MET A 260 -23.48 -0.96 3.27
C MET A 260 -22.18 -0.81 4.05
N VAL A 261 -22.04 -1.65 5.07
CA VAL A 261 -20.95 -1.59 6.06
C VAL A 261 -20.29 -2.95 6.20
N LYS A 262 -18.96 -2.95 6.27
CA LYS A 262 -18.21 -4.10 6.77
C LYS A 262 -17.44 -3.73 8.03
N ASN A 263 -17.17 -4.69 8.88
CA ASN A 263 -16.30 -4.52 10.04
C ASN A 263 -15.27 -5.66 10.08
N THR A 264 -13.99 -5.31 10.18
CA THR A 264 -12.89 -6.25 10.33
C THR A 264 -12.35 -6.18 11.75
N TYR A 265 -12.28 -7.33 12.42
CA TYR A 265 -11.61 -7.49 13.70
C TYR A 265 -10.33 -8.30 13.49
N GLY A 266 -9.17 -7.67 13.67
CA GLY A 266 -7.85 -8.26 13.52
C GLY A 266 -6.84 -7.57 14.43
N THR A 267 -5.64 -7.27 13.94
CA THR A 267 -4.64 -6.45 14.64
C THR A 267 -5.20 -5.07 15.01
N GLY A 268 -6.11 -4.56 14.19
CA GLY A 268 -6.96 -3.40 14.45
C GLY A 268 -8.41 -3.72 14.15
N CYS A 269 -9.33 -2.85 14.61
CA CYS A 269 -10.76 -2.91 14.29
C CYS A 269 -11.07 -1.82 13.28
N PHE A 270 -11.54 -2.21 12.09
CA PHE A 270 -11.77 -1.29 10.98
C PHE A 270 -13.17 -1.44 10.41
N MET A 271 -14.02 -0.47 10.72
CA MET A 271 -15.34 -0.36 10.12
C MET A 271 -15.30 0.60 8.93
N LEU A 272 -15.74 0.14 7.77
CA LEU A 272 -15.88 0.95 6.56
C LEU A 272 -17.32 0.90 6.08
N MET A 273 -17.81 2.05 5.64
CA MET A 273 -19.12 2.20 5.02
C MET A 273 -18.98 2.76 3.61
N ASN A 274 -19.65 2.16 2.66
CA ASN A 274 -19.82 2.73 1.33
C ASN A 274 -20.73 3.97 1.42
N THR A 275 -20.19 5.16 1.12
CA THR A 275 -20.92 6.43 1.16
C THR A 275 -21.49 6.86 -0.20
N GLY A 276 -21.25 6.07 -1.25
CA GLY A 276 -21.59 6.39 -2.64
C GLY A 276 -20.53 7.25 -3.32
N GLU A 277 -20.91 7.99 -4.34
CA GLU A 277 -20.00 8.69 -5.24
C GLU A 277 -19.39 9.98 -4.68
N ALA A 278 -19.97 10.53 -3.61
CA ALA A 278 -19.49 11.78 -3.03
C ALA A 278 -18.87 11.58 -1.65
N PRO A 279 -17.75 12.27 -1.36
CA PRO A 279 -17.14 12.27 -0.03
C PRO A 279 -18.14 12.84 1.00
N VAL A 280 -18.22 12.20 2.16
CA VAL A 280 -19.08 12.64 3.27
C VAL A 280 -18.19 13.15 4.41
N LYS A 281 -18.35 14.43 4.77
CA LYS A 281 -17.70 14.97 5.98
C LYS A 281 -18.40 14.45 7.23
N SER A 282 -17.64 13.95 8.17
CA SER A 282 -18.15 13.45 9.45
C SER A 282 -18.06 14.52 10.53
N GLU A 283 -19.16 14.79 11.21
CA GLU A 283 -19.20 15.65 12.41
C GLU A 283 -18.75 14.89 13.68
N SER A 284 -18.65 13.55 13.58
CA SER A 284 -18.28 12.66 14.70
C SER A 284 -16.82 12.21 14.66
N GLY A 285 -15.99 12.82 13.81
CA GLY A 285 -14.55 12.53 13.72
C GLY A 285 -14.20 11.26 12.96
N LEU A 286 -15.11 10.68 12.18
CA LEU A 286 -14.79 9.60 11.24
C LEU A 286 -13.99 10.16 10.06
N LEU A 287 -13.20 9.29 9.44
CA LEU A 287 -12.37 9.64 8.29
C LEU A 287 -13.10 9.34 6.98
N THR A 288 -12.80 10.12 5.96
CA THR A 288 -13.23 9.87 4.58
C THR A 288 -12.05 9.38 3.75
N THR A 289 -12.28 8.42 2.86
CA THR A 289 -11.25 7.83 1.98
C THR A 289 -11.92 7.37 0.68
N ILE A 290 -11.14 7.11 -0.36
CA ILE A 290 -11.65 6.58 -1.64
C ILE A 290 -11.61 5.06 -1.62
#